data_db95353f05f1fa6e0fda5c8cc874066e
#
_entry.id   db95353f05f1fa6e0fda5c8cc874066e
#
_cell.length_a   1.000
_cell.length_b   1.000
_cell.length_c   1.000
_cell.angle_alpha   90.00
_cell.angle_beta   90.00
_cell.angle_gamma   90.00
#
_symmetry.space_group_name_H-M   'P 1'
#
loop_
_entity.id
_entity.type
_entity.pdbx_description
1 polymer ?
#
loop_
_entity_poly.entity_id
_entity_poly.type
_entity_poly.pdbx_seq_one_letter_code
_entity_poly.pdbx_strand_id
1 'polypeptide(L)'
;MTFHEDDRAQRFLDVFNNIDGQINVSYVNSIEHIVAWHKHKIQTDYWICLKGSFKVGLAYEDGTVKWEYLSDKNPRVLEITPGIYHGYKALEPGSILLYYLTKKYNPDDEMRAAVGAFNESWDTINK
;
A
#
# COMPACT_ATOMS: atom_id res chain seq x y z
N MET A 1 14.66 -8.91 -10.11
CA MET A 1 13.74 -9.05 -8.97
C MET A 1 14.53 -9.09 -7.66
N THR A 2 14.05 -8.45 -6.63
CA THR A 2 14.64 -8.45 -5.29
C THR A 2 13.61 -8.98 -4.30
N PHE A 3 14.03 -9.91 -3.45
CA PHE A 3 13.21 -10.40 -2.34
C PHE A 3 13.60 -9.68 -1.06
N HIS A 4 12.61 -9.19 -0.30
CA HIS A 4 12.80 -8.54 0.99
C HIS A 4 11.77 -9.03 1.98
N GLU A 5 12.23 -9.44 3.17
CA GLU A 5 11.36 -9.92 4.24
C GLU A 5 11.63 -9.15 5.53
N ASP A 6 10.57 -8.74 6.20
CA ASP A 6 10.61 -8.19 7.55
C ASP A 6 9.41 -8.73 8.36
N ASP A 7 9.18 -8.18 9.55
CA ASP A 7 8.09 -8.61 10.43
C ASP A 7 6.70 -8.29 9.86
N ARG A 8 6.60 -7.40 8.87
CA ARG A 8 5.34 -7.00 8.27
C ARG A 8 4.95 -7.88 7.09
N ALA A 9 5.90 -8.24 6.23
CA ALA A 9 5.57 -8.90 4.97
C ALA A 9 6.78 -9.55 4.31
N GLN A 10 6.50 -10.46 3.40
CA GLN A 10 7.42 -10.95 2.38
C GLN A 10 7.13 -10.19 1.09
N ARG A 11 8.15 -9.60 0.48
CA ARG A 11 8.00 -8.73 -0.69
C ARG A 11 8.85 -9.19 -1.85
N PHE A 12 8.24 -9.23 -3.01
CA PHE A 12 8.90 -9.44 -4.28
C PHE A 12 8.89 -8.10 -5.01
N LEU A 13 10.04 -7.46 -5.13
CA LEU A 13 10.17 -6.10 -5.64
C LEU A 13 10.75 -6.12 -7.05
N ASP A 14 10.24 -5.26 -7.92
CA ASP A 14 10.69 -5.12 -9.29
C ASP A 14 10.69 -6.47 -10.01
N VAL A 15 9.53 -7.14 -9.99
CA VAL A 15 9.37 -8.52 -10.47
C VAL A 15 9.79 -8.65 -11.93
N PHE A 16 9.45 -7.67 -12.76
CA PHE A 16 9.85 -7.58 -14.16
C PHE A 16 10.73 -6.36 -14.33
N ASN A 17 12.05 -6.54 -14.27
CA ASN A 17 13.00 -5.42 -14.27
C ASN A 17 13.27 -4.81 -15.66
N ASN A 18 12.65 -5.33 -16.70
CA ASN A 18 12.80 -4.86 -18.08
C ASN A 18 11.63 -4.00 -18.56
N ILE A 19 10.77 -3.53 -17.66
CA ILE A 19 9.65 -2.64 -17.98
C ILE A 19 9.90 -1.24 -17.44
N ASP A 20 9.19 -0.25 -17.99
CA ASP A 20 9.08 1.06 -17.37
C ASP A 20 8.22 0.92 -16.12
N GLY A 21 8.63 1.57 -15.04
CA GLY A 21 7.95 1.39 -13.77
C GLY A 21 8.38 0.14 -13.04
N GLN A 22 7.58 -0.27 -12.06
CA GLN A 22 7.93 -1.36 -11.15
C GLN A 22 6.68 -2.13 -10.72
N ILE A 23 6.77 -3.45 -10.70
CA ILE A 23 5.71 -4.32 -10.17
C ILE A 23 6.25 -5.00 -8.92
N ASN A 24 5.49 -4.86 -7.83
CA ASN A 24 5.80 -5.46 -6.54
C ASN A 24 4.67 -6.36 -6.09
N VAL A 25 5.01 -7.41 -5.34
CA VAL A 25 4.03 -8.29 -4.70
C VAL A 25 4.41 -8.43 -3.23
N SER A 26 3.46 -8.17 -2.34
CA SER A 26 3.65 -8.31 -0.89
C SER A 26 2.72 -9.39 -0.35
N TYR A 27 3.30 -10.35 0.37
CA TYR A 27 2.59 -11.34 1.17
C TYR A 27 2.60 -10.84 2.60
N VAL A 28 1.43 -10.44 3.10
CA VAL A 28 1.31 -9.81 4.41
C VAL A 28 0.78 -10.82 5.41
N ASN A 29 1.67 -11.36 6.24
CA ASN A 29 1.36 -12.47 7.14
C ASN A 29 0.64 -12.02 8.41
N SER A 30 0.85 -10.77 8.85
CA SER A 30 0.30 -10.27 10.11
C SER A 30 -0.77 -9.22 9.87
N ILE A 31 -1.85 -9.30 10.63
CA ILE A 31 -2.91 -8.27 10.67
C ILE A 31 -2.60 -7.16 11.68
N GLU A 32 -1.48 -7.25 12.40
CA GLU A 32 -1.14 -6.32 13.47
C GLU A 32 -0.26 -5.17 13.02
N HIS A 33 0.36 -5.28 11.84
CA HIS A 33 1.29 -4.27 11.35
C HIS A 33 0.64 -3.34 10.34
N ILE A 34 0.97 -2.07 10.45
CA ILE A 34 0.52 -1.02 9.56
C ILE A 34 1.71 -0.56 8.72
N VAL A 35 1.53 -0.53 7.40
CA VAL A 35 2.52 0.00 6.46
C VAL A 35 1.99 1.36 5.98
N ALA A 36 2.42 2.44 6.61
CA ALA A 36 1.97 3.81 6.34
C ALA A 36 3.00 4.79 6.91
N TRP A 37 3.03 5.99 6.51
CA TRP A 37 2.37 6.69 5.39
C TRP A 37 3.44 7.05 4.37
N HIS A 38 3.16 6.88 3.09
CA HIS A 38 4.06 7.19 1.99
C HIS A 38 3.35 8.06 0.98
N LYS A 39 4.08 9.02 0.40
CA LYS A 39 3.58 9.92 -0.63
C LYS A 39 4.63 10.09 -1.70
N HIS A 40 4.20 10.27 -2.95
CA HIS A 40 5.08 10.51 -4.09
C HIS A 40 4.67 11.80 -4.82
N LYS A 41 5.65 12.47 -5.43
CA LYS A 41 5.42 13.67 -6.24
C LYS A 41 5.15 13.34 -7.70
N ILE A 42 5.74 12.26 -8.20
CA ILE A 42 5.75 11.91 -9.63
C ILE A 42 5.04 10.59 -9.87
N GLN A 43 5.28 9.61 -9.02
CA GLN A 43 4.78 8.25 -9.17
C GLN A 43 3.28 8.15 -8.90
N THR A 44 2.60 7.36 -9.74
CA THR A 44 1.25 6.87 -9.48
C THR A 44 1.33 5.40 -9.10
N ASP A 45 0.55 4.98 -8.11
CA ASP A 45 0.43 3.59 -7.68
C ASP A 45 -0.91 3.02 -8.15
N TYR A 46 -0.89 1.76 -8.56
CA TYR A 46 -2.08 0.96 -8.86
C TYR A 46 -2.04 -0.29 -8.01
N TRP A 47 -3.03 -0.46 -7.13
CA TRP A 47 -3.06 -1.56 -6.17
C TRP A 47 -4.23 -2.50 -6.43
N ILE A 48 -3.97 -3.80 -6.33
CA ILE A 48 -5.02 -4.82 -6.37
C ILE A 48 -4.73 -5.89 -5.30
N CYS A 49 -5.78 -6.29 -4.59
CA CYS A 49 -5.71 -7.40 -3.65
C CYS A 49 -5.90 -8.71 -4.42
N LEU A 50 -4.89 -9.58 -4.41
CA LEU A 50 -4.96 -10.87 -5.08
C LEU A 50 -5.54 -11.96 -4.17
N LYS A 51 -5.36 -11.82 -2.86
CA LYS A 51 -5.85 -12.76 -1.86
C LYS A 51 -6.10 -12.03 -0.55
N GLY A 52 -7.19 -12.37 0.13
CA GLY A 52 -7.55 -11.79 1.41
C GLY A 52 -8.16 -10.41 1.29
N SER A 53 -7.79 -9.51 2.20
CA SER A 53 -8.36 -8.16 2.22
C SER A 53 -7.46 -7.17 2.93
N PHE A 54 -7.59 -5.90 2.54
CA PHE A 54 -6.82 -4.79 3.08
C PHE A 54 -7.71 -3.60 3.40
N LYS A 55 -7.39 -2.95 4.51
CA LYS A 55 -7.85 -1.59 4.80
C LYS A 55 -6.77 -0.64 4.29
N VAL A 56 -7.14 0.23 3.35
CA VAL A 56 -6.23 1.19 2.74
C VAL A 56 -6.60 2.59 3.20
N GLY A 57 -5.62 3.35 3.67
CA GLY A 57 -5.80 4.74 4.02
C GLY A 57 -5.26 5.67 2.94
N LEU A 58 -6.02 6.71 2.64
CA LEU A 58 -5.64 7.78 1.74
C LEU A 58 -5.76 9.11 2.49
N ALA A 59 -4.63 9.80 2.69
CA ALA A 59 -4.63 11.08 3.38
C ALA A 59 -4.34 12.20 2.38
N TYR A 60 -5.26 13.14 2.30
CA TYR A 60 -5.24 14.23 1.35
C TYR A 60 -4.55 15.46 1.94
N GLU A 61 -4.21 16.41 1.07
CA GLU A 61 -3.49 17.62 1.43
C GLU A 61 -4.23 18.46 2.48
N ASP A 62 -5.56 18.43 2.46
CA ASP A 62 -6.40 19.15 3.44
C ASP A 62 -6.46 18.46 4.80
N GLY A 63 -5.79 17.33 4.98
CA GLY A 63 -5.75 16.57 6.23
C GLY A 63 -6.88 15.55 6.39
N THR A 64 -7.78 15.44 5.41
CA THR A 64 -8.83 14.41 5.47
C THR A 64 -8.27 13.05 5.14
N VAL A 65 -8.78 12.01 5.81
CA VAL A 65 -8.43 10.62 5.55
C VAL A 65 -9.66 9.90 5.02
N LYS A 66 -9.49 9.24 3.88
CA LYS A 66 -10.48 8.37 3.28
C LYS A 66 -10.02 6.92 3.38
N TRP A 67 -10.94 6.03 3.68
CA TRP A 67 -10.67 4.60 3.77
C TRP A 67 -11.24 3.87 2.56
N GLU A 68 -10.42 3.00 1.99
CA GLU A 68 -10.80 2.09 0.92
C GLU A 68 -10.55 0.66 1.38
N TYR A 69 -11.39 -0.26 0.96
CA TYR A 69 -11.26 -1.66 1.30
C TYR A 69 -11.06 -2.47 0.03
N LEU A 70 -9.95 -3.21 -0.03
CA LEU A 70 -9.64 -4.09 -1.15
C LEU A 70 -9.81 -5.54 -0.71
N SER A 71 -10.40 -6.36 -1.58
CA SER A 71 -10.67 -7.76 -1.29
C SER A 71 -10.59 -8.59 -2.56
N ASP A 72 -10.16 -9.83 -2.43
CA ASP A 72 -10.19 -10.81 -3.52
C ASP A 72 -11.62 -11.21 -3.92
N LYS A 73 -12.59 -10.96 -3.04
CA LYS A 73 -14.02 -11.23 -3.29
C LYS A 73 -14.71 -10.11 -4.06
N ASN A 74 -14.09 -8.95 -4.14
CA ASN A 74 -14.55 -7.81 -4.91
C ASN A 74 -13.35 -7.17 -5.60
N PRO A 75 -12.74 -7.86 -6.58
CA PRO A 75 -11.49 -7.41 -7.18
C PRO A 75 -11.68 -6.10 -7.93
N ARG A 76 -10.80 -5.17 -7.63
CA ARG A 76 -10.71 -3.87 -8.31
C ARG A 76 -9.32 -3.31 -8.18
N VAL A 77 -8.96 -2.42 -9.09
CA VAL A 77 -7.69 -1.70 -9.04
C VAL A 77 -7.94 -0.34 -8.41
N LEU A 78 -7.17 -0.03 -7.37
CA LEU A 78 -7.16 1.30 -6.75
C LEU A 78 -6.03 2.11 -7.35
N GLU A 79 -6.36 3.26 -7.95
CA GLU A 79 -5.37 4.21 -8.43
C GLU A 79 -5.08 5.25 -7.35
N ILE A 80 -3.80 5.45 -7.05
CA ILE A 80 -3.35 6.45 -6.08
C ILE A 80 -2.44 7.42 -6.83
N THR A 81 -2.97 8.62 -7.09
CA THR A 81 -2.25 9.66 -7.82
C THR A 81 -1.20 10.35 -6.95
N PRO A 82 -0.22 11.06 -7.54
CA PRO A 82 0.78 11.81 -6.76
C PRO A 82 0.15 12.79 -5.79
N GLY A 83 0.81 13.02 -4.66
CA GLY A 83 0.39 13.99 -3.67
C GLY A 83 -0.54 13.43 -2.59
N ILE A 84 -0.88 12.16 -2.62
CA ILE A 84 -1.74 11.51 -1.63
C ILE A 84 -0.89 10.57 -0.78
N TYR A 85 -0.88 10.80 0.54
CA TYR A 85 -0.31 9.82 1.46
C TYR A 85 -1.16 8.56 1.47
N HIS A 86 -0.53 7.41 1.41
CA HIS A 86 -1.21 6.13 1.39
C HIS A 86 -0.54 5.14 2.33
N GLY A 87 -1.33 4.17 2.75
CA GLY A 87 -0.88 3.09 3.59
C GLY A 87 -1.90 1.98 3.62
N TYR A 88 -1.53 0.87 4.24
CA TYR A 88 -2.45 -0.27 4.33
C TYR A 88 -2.23 -1.08 5.60
N LYS A 89 -3.23 -1.86 5.92
CA LYS A 89 -3.24 -2.89 6.95
C LYS A 89 -3.96 -4.09 6.39
N ALA A 90 -3.36 -5.28 6.51
CA ALA A 90 -4.05 -6.51 6.15
C ALA A 90 -5.16 -6.79 7.18
N LEU A 91 -6.31 -7.24 6.71
CA LEU A 91 -7.45 -7.63 7.55
C LEU A 91 -7.52 -9.14 7.77
N GLU A 92 -6.82 -9.91 6.93
CA GLU A 92 -6.71 -11.36 7.03
C GLU A 92 -5.24 -11.75 6.93
N PRO A 93 -4.76 -12.71 7.73
CA PRO A 93 -3.38 -13.17 7.60
C PRO A 93 -3.15 -13.84 6.25
N GLY A 94 -1.97 -13.65 5.68
CA GLY A 94 -1.63 -14.21 4.37
C GLY A 94 -2.24 -13.46 3.19
N SER A 95 -2.72 -12.24 3.39
CA SER A 95 -3.22 -11.40 2.29
C SER A 95 -2.10 -11.03 1.32
N ILE A 96 -2.44 -10.93 0.04
CA ILE A 96 -1.48 -10.65 -1.03
C ILE A 96 -1.89 -9.38 -1.75
N LEU A 97 -0.96 -8.41 -1.79
CA LEU A 97 -1.12 -7.15 -2.51
C LEU A 97 -0.16 -7.12 -3.70
N LEU A 98 -0.70 -6.90 -4.90
CA LEU A 98 0.10 -6.57 -6.06
C LEU A 98 -0.01 -5.06 -6.31
N TYR A 99 1.12 -4.40 -6.50
CA TYR A 99 1.12 -2.97 -6.81
C TYR A 99 2.06 -2.66 -7.96
N TYR A 100 1.52 -1.90 -8.92
CA TYR A 100 2.26 -1.37 -10.03
C TYR A 100 2.57 0.11 -9.78
N LEU A 101 3.83 0.46 -9.91
CA LEU A 101 4.34 1.82 -9.75
C LEU A 101 4.77 2.32 -11.11
N THR A 102 4.35 3.52 -11.49
CA THR A 102 4.65 4.06 -12.83
C THR A 102 6.11 4.44 -13.01
N LYS A 103 6.89 4.48 -11.91
CA LYS A 103 8.32 4.76 -11.92
C LYS A 103 9.05 3.71 -11.09
N LYS A 104 10.32 3.44 -11.41
CA LYS A 104 11.18 2.65 -10.54
C LYS A 104 11.33 3.35 -9.19
N TYR A 105 11.54 2.57 -8.14
CA TYR A 105 11.74 3.11 -6.79
C TYR A 105 12.83 4.18 -6.80
N ASN A 106 12.46 5.36 -6.30
CA ASN A 106 13.35 6.49 -6.16
C ASN A 106 13.12 7.10 -4.77
N PRO A 107 14.07 6.97 -3.84
CA PRO A 107 13.92 7.52 -2.50
C PRO A 107 13.75 9.05 -2.49
N ASP A 108 14.21 9.74 -3.53
CA ASP A 108 14.04 11.21 -3.64
C ASP A 108 12.60 11.60 -3.99
N ASP A 109 11.79 10.65 -4.50
CA ASP A 109 10.36 10.85 -4.78
C ASP A 109 9.48 10.26 -3.68
N GLU A 110 10.02 9.98 -2.50
CA GLU A 110 9.26 9.41 -1.39
C GLU A 110 9.26 10.35 -0.20
N MET A 111 8.06 10.70 0.25
CA MET A 111 7.85 11.41 1.51
C MET A 111 7.14 10.47 2.49
N ARG A 112 7.48 10.57 3.76
CA ARG A 112 6.93 9.71 4.81
C ARG A 112 6.30 10.54 5.92
N ALA A 113 5.26 9.98 6.53
CA ALA A 113 4.66 10.49 7.76
C ALA A 113 4.43 9.32 8.71
N ALA A 114 4.41 9.60 10.01
CA ALA A 114 4.20 8.57 11.02
C ALA A 114 2.75 8.10 11.05
N VAL A 115 2.54 6.85 11.45
CA VAL A 115 1.20 6.34 11.79
C VAL A 115 0.64 7.24 12.90
N GLY A 116 -0.60 7.70 12.75
CA GLY A 116 -1.23 8.64 13.67
C GLY A 116 -1.05 10.11 13.32
N ALA A 117 -0.24 10.43 12.30
CA ALA A 117 0.05 11.81 11.91
C ALA A 117 -1.20 12.61 11.50
N PHE A 118 -2.25 11.92 11.08
CA PHE A 118 -3.51 12.55 10.63
C PHE A 118 -4.65 12.34 11.63
N ASN A 119 -4.33 11.96 12.87
CA ASN A 119 -5.29 11.58 13.90
C ASN A 119 -6.21 10.44 13.46
N GLU A 120 -5.69 9.58 12.60
CA GLU A 120 -6.44 8.46 12.05
C GLU A 120 -6.39 7.24 12.97
N SER A 121 -7.41 6.39 12.88
CA SER A 121 -7.42 5.06 13.51
C SER A 121 -7.44 3.98 12.46
N TRP A 122 -6.50 3.05 12.59
CA TRP A 122 -6.41 1.85 11.73
C TRP A 122 -7.22 0.68 12.29
N ASP A 123 -7.83 0.86 13.44
CA ASP A 123 -8.65 -0.17 14.06
C ASP A 123 -9.94 -0.41 13.25
N THR A 124 -10.41 -1.65 13.27
CA THR A 124 -11.72 -1.97 12.73
C THR A 124 -12.79 -1.57 13.73
N ILE A 125 -13.89 -1.00 13.22
CA ILE A 125 -15.02 -0.61 14.06
C ILE A 125 -15.98 -1.78 14.15
N ASN A 126 -16.23 -2.23 15.35
CA ASN A 126 -17.22 -3.26 15.63
C ASN A 126 -18.58 -2.59 15.80
N LYS A 127 -19.52 -2.95 14.95
CA LYS A 127 -20.87 -2.40 14.98
C LYS A 127 -21.88 -3.44 15.39
#